data_ed95dfcc8ae64047cca373b07782a91c
#
_entry.id   ed95dfcc8ae64047cca373b07782a91c
#
_cell.length_a   1.000
_cell.length_b   1.000
_cell.length_c   1.000
_cell.angle_alpha   90.00
_cell.angle_beta   90.00
_cell.angle_gamma   90.00
#
_symmetry.space_group_name_H-M   'P 1'
#
loop_
_entity.id
_entity.type
_entity.pdbx_description
1 polymer ?
#
loop_
_entity_poly.entity_id
_entity_poly.type
_entity_poly.pdbx_seq_one_letter_code
_entity_poly.pdbx_strand_id
1 'polypeptide(L)'
;MSNEEVDDLQLRVAKAIPSDVGHGRARVPFDNDLNLKPGDIVEITGEQKTAAIVWRCRPEDANLGIIRVDGIIRKNAGVSLGDKVSIRKVETQPCQKLILSPVMAKQQKVRFGPGIEGFARRGLNKRPVVSGDRIFIPGMTLFAEALLFGKVKPLQKESSLE
;
A
#
# COMPACT_ATOMS: atom_id res chain seq x y z
N MET A 1 -6.51 -21.95 25.12
CA MET A 1 -6.19 -21.31 23.82
C MET A 1 -6.91 -19.98 23.83
N SER A 2 -6.19 -18.92 24.13
CA SER A 2 -6.73 -17.57 24.02
C SER A 2 -6.81 -17.24 22.53
N ASN A 3 -8.03 -17.17 21.98
CA ASN A 3 -8.27 -16.39 20.79
C ASN A 3 -7.90 -14.96 21.15
N GLU A 4 -6.73 -14.50 20.73
CA GLU A 4 -6.52 -13.08 20.59
C GLU A 4 -7.52 -12.66 19.50
N GLU A 5 -8.66 -12.11 19.92
CA GLU A 5 -9.47 -11.29 19.04
C GLU A 5 -8.56 -10.16 18.62
N VAL A 6 -8.02 -10.27 17.43
CA VAL A 6 -7.32 -9.16 16.79
C VAL A 6 -8.39 -8.11 16.57
N ASP A 7 -8.34 -7.05 17.36
CA ASP A 7 -9.28 -5.94 17.26
C ASP A 7 -9.15 -5.31 15.87
N ASP A 8 -10.09 -5.67 15.01
CA ASP A 8 -10.23 -5.11 13.68
C ASP A 8 -11.15 -3.88 13.75
N LEU A 9 -10.66 -2.75 13.31
CA LEU A 9 -11.44 -1.53 13.20
C LEU A 9 -12.09 -1.43 11.82
N GLN A 10 -13.42 -1.28 11.79
CA GLN A 10 -14.18 -1.08 10.56
C GLN A 10 -14.25 0.41 10.22
N LEU A 11 -13.83 0.77 9.01
CA LEU A 11 -13.85 2.14 8.51
C LEU A 11 -14.44 2.20 7.10
N ARG A 12 -15.05 3.33 6.77
CA ARG A 12 -15.55 3.62 5.42
C ARG A 12 -14.47 4.31 4.59
N VAL A 13 -14.30 3.84 3.37
CA VAL A 13 -13.27 4.36 2.45
C VAL A 13 -13.65 5.74 1.93
N ALA A 14 -12.77 6.71 2.11
CA ALA A 14 -12.85 8.05 1.57
C ALA A 14 -11.61 8.39 0.72
N LYS A 15 -11.76 9.43 -0.13
CA LYS A 15 -10.70 9.88 -1.03
C LYS A 15 -9.52 10.45 -0.23
N ALA A 16 -8.30 10.10 -0.65
CA ALA A 16 -7.08 10.69 -0.10
C ALA A 16 -7.03 12.20 -0.30
N ILE A 17 -6.35 12.89 0.61
CA ILE A 17 -5.94 14.27 0.35
C ILE A 17 -4.82 14.30 -0.69
N PRO A 18 -4.72 15.36 -1.51
CA PRO A 18 -3.77 15.39 -2.63
C PRO A 18 -2.31 15.10 -2.24
N SER A 19 -1.86 15.58 -1.09
CA SER A 19 -0.49 15.38 -0.62
C SER A 19 -0.13 13.94 -0.25
N ASP A 20 -1.12 13.07 -0.09
CA ASP A 20 -0.89 11.66 0.29
C ASP A 20 -0.94 10.70 -0.91
N VAL A 21 -1.38 11.19 -2.08
CA VAL A 21 -1.49 10.36 -3.28
C VAL A 21 -0.13 9.83 -3.71
N GLY A 22 -0.03 8.51 -3.93
CA GLY A 22 1.19 7.84 -4.36
C GLY A 22 2.20 7.51 -3.25
N HIS A 23 1.92 7.89 -2.01
CA HIS A 23 2.85 7.71 -0.89
C HIS A 23 2.57 6.49 0.01
N GLY A 24 1.57 5.68 -0.33
CA GLY A 24 1.20 4.50 0.48
C GLY A 24 0.67 4.86 1.87
N ARG A 25 -0.01 5.98 2.00
CA ARG A 25 -0.52 6.51 3.26
C ARG A 25 -2.00 6.24 3.45
N ALA A 26 -2.37 5.92 4.68
CA ALA A 26 -3.75 5.86 5.13
C ALA A 26 -3.96 6.82 6.30
N ARG A 27 -4.90 7.76 6.17
CA ARG A 27 -5.29 8.61 7.29
C ARG A 27 -6.47 8.01 8.01
N VAL A 28 -6.27 7.77 9.29
CA VAL A 28 -7.26 7.12 10.17
C VAL A 28 -7.41 7.89 11.48
N PRO A 29 -8.58 7.80 12.15
CA PRO A 29 -8.70 8.30 13.51
C PRO A 29 -7.79 7.49 14.44
N PHE A 30 -7.21 8.14 15.44
CA PHE A 30 -6.33 7.48 16.41
C PHE A 30 -7.04 7.16 17.74
N ASP A 31 -8.21 7.73 17.93
CA ASP A 31 -9.02 7.50 19.12
C ASP A 31 -9.81 6.18 18.97
N ASN A 32 -9.08 5.06 19.04
CA ASN A 32 -9.60 3.71 18.93
C ASN A 32 -8.69 2.71 19.68
N ASP A 33 -9.15 1.48 19.80
CA ASP A 33 -8.47 0.43 20.58
C ASP A 33 -7.19 -0.10 19.92
N LEU A 34 -6.93 0.24 18.65
CA LEU A 34 -5.71 -0.20 17.94
C LEU A 34 -4.43 0.48 18.43
N ASN A 35 -4.54 1.51 19.27
CA ASN A 35 -3.39 2.26 19.80
C ASN A 35 -2.37 2.67 18.72
N LEU A 36 -2.88 3.26 17.63
CA LEU A 36 -2.08 3.63 16.47
C LEU A 36 -1.22 4.87 16.74
N LYS A 37 -0.04 4.86 16.15
CA LYS A 37 0.88 6.01 16.11
C LYS A 37 1.22 6.36 14.67
N PRO A 38 1.56 7.63 14.37
CA PRO A 38 2.06 8.00 13.05
C PRO A 38 3.26 7.14 12.65
N GLY A 39 3.20 6.56 11.45
CA GLY A 39 4.25 5.68 10.94
C GLY A 39 4.03 4.19 11.21
N ASP A 40 3.06 3.81 12.04
CA ASP A 40 2.67 2.41 12.17
C ASP A 40 2.15 1.86 10.83
N ILE A 41 2.21 0.55 10.68
CA ILE A 41 1.70 -0.13 9.50
C ILE A 41 0.39 -0.82 9.86
N VAL A 42 -0.61 -0.62 9.00
CA VAL A 42 -1.88 -1.33 9.08
C VAL A 42 -2.09 -2.22 7.85
N GLU A 43 -2.64 -3.38 8.07
CA GLU A 43 -3.25 -4.20 7.03
C GLU A 43 -4.65 -3.67 6.78
N ILE A 44 -4.99 -3.47 5.52
CA ILE A 44 -6.31 -3.06 5.06
C ILE A 44 -6.93 -4.24 4.34
N THR A 45 -8.07 -4.70 4.83
CA THR A 45 -8.81 -5.84 4.26
C THR A 45 -10.12 -5.34 3.66
N GLY A 46 -10.22 -5.43 2.34
CA GLY A 46 -11.44 -5.32 1.57
C GLY A 46 -11.73 -6.66 0.91
N GLU A 47 -11.94 -6.69 -0.41
CA GLU A 47 -11.96 -7.95 -1.17
C GLU A 47 -10.58 -8.60 -1.22
N GLN A 48 -9.53 -7.79 -1.13
CA GLN A 48 -8.14 -8.21 -1.07
C GLN A 48 -7.46 -7.51 0.12
N LYS A 49 -6.25 -7.93 0.42
CA LYS A 49 -5.45 -7.35 1.50
C LYS A 49 -4.31 -6.53 0.92
N THR A 50 -4.08 -5.38 1.52
CA THR A 50 -2.92 -4.53 1.28
C THR A 50 -2.45 -3.90 2.58
N ALA A 51 -1.36 -3.13 2.53
CA ALA A 51 -0.83 -2.45 3.69
C ALA A 51 -0.59 -0.98 3.41
N ALA A 52 -0.65 -0.17 4.45
CA ALA A 52 -0.40 1.27 4.36
C ALA A 52 0.29 1.80 5.62
N ILE A 53 0.99 2.93 5.45
CA ILE A 53 1.57 3.68 6.56
C ILE A 53 0.49 4.60 7.15
N VAL A 54 0.31 4.51 8.45
CA VAL A 54 -0.72 5.27 9.15
C VAL A 54 -0.28 6.70 9.40
N TRP A 55 -1.19 7.62 9.08
CA TRP A 55 -1.13 9.01 9.48
C TRP A 55 -2.43 9.42 10.16
N ARG A 56 -2.34 10.37 11.09
CA ARG A 56 -3.52 10.87 11.78
C ARG A 56 -4.48 11.53 10.79
N CYS A 57 -5.77 11.25 10.93
CA CYS A 57 -6.82 11.95 10.18
C CYS A 57 -6.84 13.45 10.50
N ARG A 58 -7.48 14.23 9.67
CA ARG A 58 -7.76 15.64 9.96
C ARG A 58 -8.77 15.75 11.09
N PRO A 59 -8.77 16.88 11.86
CA PRO A 59 -9.74 17.07 12.92
C PRO A 59 -11.20 16.93 12.47
N GLU A 60 -11.53 17.40 11.26
CA GLU A 60 -12.87 17.29 10.68
C GLU A 60 -13.30 15.84 10.38
N ASP A 61 -12.35 14.93 10.26
CA ASP A 61 -12.59 13.51 9.96
C ASP A 61 -12.65 12.63 11.22
N ALA A 62 -12.27 13.16 12.38
CA ALA A 62 -12.01 12.37 13.58
C ALA A 62 -13.18 11.49 14.04
N ASN A 63 -14.41 11.94 13.84
CA ASN A 63 -15.63 11.26 14.29
C ASN A 63 -16.46 10.67 13.13
N LEU A 64 -15.92 10.62 11.92
CA LEU A 64 -16.66 10.16 10.76
C LEU A 64 -16.54 8.66 10.49
N GLY A 65 -15.67 7.94 11.20
CA GLY A 65 -15.43 6.51 10.97
C GLY A 65 -14.90 6.22 9.56
N ILE A 66 -14.04 7.08 9.03
CA ILE A 66 -13.51 6.98 7.68
C ILE A 66 -12.00 6.73 7.66
N ILE A 67 -11.56 6.09 6.58
CA ILE A 67 -10.15 5.97 6.20
C ILE A 67 -9.95 6.65 4.85
N ARG A 68 -9.01 7.59 4.78
CA ARG A 68 -8.64 8.23 3.52
C ARG A 68 -7.45 7.52 2.89
N VAL A 69 -7.69 6.95 1.73
CA VAL A 69 -6.68 6.24 0.94
C VAL A 69 -6.78 6.60 -0.54
N ASP A 70 -5.65 6.57 -1.23
CA ASP A 70 -5.59 6.88 -2.65
C ASP A 70 -6.15 5.76 -3.54
N GLY A 71 -6.24 6.03 -4.85
CA GLY A 71 -6.77 5.07 -5.81
C GLY A 71 -5.94 3.81 -5.94
N ILE A 72 -4.65 3.86 -5.63
CA ILE A 72 -3.74 2.71 -5.70
C ILE A 72 -4.05 1.75 -4.56
N ILE A 73 -4.12 2.27 -3.33
CA ILE A 73 -4.48 1.47 -2.15
C ILE A 73 -5.89 0.89 -2.30
N ARG A 74 -6.86 1.68 -2.79
CA ARG A 74 -8.21 1.15 -3.05
C ARG A 74 -8.20 -0.01 -4.03
N LYS A 75 -7.44 0.12 -5.11
CA LYS A 75 -7.32 -0.94 -6.11
C LYS A 75 -6.64 -2.18 -5.55
N ASN A 76 -5.64 -2.02 -4.71
CA ASN A 76 -4.95 -3.13 -4.04
C ASN A 76 -5.86 -3.84 -3.04
N ALA A 77 -6.71 -3.10 -2.34
CA ALA A 77 -7.70 -3.65 -1.41
C ALA A 77 -8.98 -4.17 -2.11
N GLY A 78 -9.15 -3.91 -3.41
CA GLY A 78 -10.34 -4.29 -4.15
C GLY A 78 -11.60 -3.54 -3.71
N VAL A 79 -11.48 -2.24 -3.40
CA VAL A 79 -12.60 -1.44 -2.88
C VAL A 79 -12.76 -0.12 -3.61
N SER A 80 -13.96 0.42 -3.52
CA SER A 80 -14.37 1.72 -4.03
C SER A 80 -14.62 2.73 -2.91
N LEU A 81 -14.81 3.99 -3.28
CA LEU A 81 -15.23 5.02 -2.33
C LEU A 81 -16.57 4.65 -1.71
N GLY A 82 -16.68 4.77 -0.39
CA GLY A 82 -17.87 4.45 0.37
C GLY A 82 -17.94 3.01 0.88
N ASP A 83 -17.12 2.11 0.36
CA ASP A 83 -17.05 0.72 0.84
C ASP A 83 -16.48 0.67 2.26
N LYS A 84 -16.79 -0.40 2.96
CA LYS A 84 -16.21 -0.67 4.28
C LYS A 84 -14.96 -1.53 4.13
N VAL A 85 -13.96 -1.23 4.93
CA VAL A 85 -12.75 -2.03 5.08
C VAL A 85 -12.50 -2.29 6.56
N SER A 86 -11.81 -3.38 6.82
CA SER A 86 -11.27 -3.71 8.12
C SER A 86 -9.80 -3.33 8.18
N ILE A 87 -9.35 -2.71 9.25
CA ILE A 87 -7.94 -2.44 9.47
C ILE A 87 -7.46 -3.04 10.78
N ARG A 88 -6.23 -3.52 10.78
CA ARG A 88 -5.52 -3.96 11.98
C ARG A 88 -4.08 -3.51 11.94
N LYS A 89 -3.51 -3.24 13.11
CA LYS A 89 -2.09 -2.97 13.23
C LYS A 89 -1.30 -4.25 12.99
N VAL A 90 -0.24 -4.15 12.20
CA VAL A 90 0.63 -5.28 11.88
C VAL A 90 2.09 -4.92 12.04
N GLU A 91 2.89 -5.92 12.36
CA GLU A 91 4.35 -5.82 12.30
C GLU A 91 4.83 -6.25 10.92
N THR A 92 5.89 -5.61 10.45
CA THR A 92 6.48 -5.88 9.15
C THR A 92 7.83 -6.56 9.30
N GLN A 93 8.15 -7.39 8.31
CA GLN A 93 9.48 -8.00 8.17
C GLN A 93 10.28 -7.21 7.14
N PRO A 94 11.60 -7.04 7.32
CA PRO A 94 12.44 -6.43 6.29
C PRO A 94 12.35 -7.22 4.98
N CYS A 95 12.13 -6.51 3.88
CA CYS A 95 12.07 -7.12 2.56
C CYS A 95 13.50 -7.43 2.08
N GLN A 96 13.81 -8.69 1.86
CA GLN A 96 15.11 -9.13 1.36
C GLN A 96 15.19 -9.04 -0.16
N LYS A 97 14.09 -9.34 -0.87
CA LYS A 97 14.00 -9.32 -2.33
C LYS A 97 12.65 -8.84 -2.78
N LEU A 98 12.65 -7.88 -3.68
CA LEU A 98 11.45 -7.34 -4.30
C LEU A 98 11.56 -7.46 -5.81
N ILE A 99 10.57 -8.10 -6.43
CA ILE A 99 10.48 -8.22 -7.88
C ILE A 99 9.36 -7.30 -8.35
N LEU A 100 9.69 -6.32 -9.17
CA LEU A 100 8.76 -5.38 -9.75
C LEU A 100 8.53 -5.72 -11.22
N SER A 101 7.29 -5.63 -11.65
CA SER A 101 6.90 -5.72 -13.04
C SER A 101 6.18 -4.44 -13.44
N PRO A 102 6.57 -3.78 -14.55
CA PRO A 102 5.84 -2.60 -15.00
C PRO A 102 4.40 -2.97 -15.33
N VAL A 103 3.46 -2.11 -14.91
CA VAL A 103 2.07 -2.19 -15.36
C VAL A 103 1.94 -1.31 -16.57
N MET A 104 1.76 -1.93 -17.72
CA MET A 104 1.74 -1.24 -19.01
C MET A 104 0.35 -1.29 -19.63
N ALA A 105 -0.03 -0.21 -20.31
CA ALA A 105 -1.06 -0.28 -21.32
C ALA A 105 -0.58 -1.17 -22.48
N LYS A 106 -1.51 -1.86 -23.12
CA LYS A 106 -1.24 -2.89 -24.13
C LYS A 106 -0.08 -2.52 -25.07
N GLN A 107 0.88 -3.44 -25.22
CA GLN A 107 1.91 -3.48 -26.28
C GLN A 107 3.10 -2.50 -26.17
N GLN A 108 3.34 -1.84 -25.07
CA GLN A 108 4.55 -1.03 -24.93
C GLN A 108 5.68 -1.85 -24.30
N LYS A 109 6.82 -1.93 -24.98
CA LYS A 109 8.06 -2.47 -24.43
C LYS A 109 8.81 -1.31 -23.79
N VAL A 110 9.08 -1.42 -22.49
CA VAL A 110 9.90 -0.43 -21.79
C VAL A 110 11.25 -1.02 -21.48
N ARG A 111 12.29 -0.29 -21.83
CA ARG A 111 13.66 -0.57 -21.41
C ARG A 111 14.05 0.42 -20.33
N PHE A 112 14.51 -0.13 -19.22
CA PHE A 112 15.08 0.68 -18.16
C PHE A 112 16.58 0.85 -18.37
N GLY A 113 17.05 2.08 -18.20
CA GLY A 113 18.47 2.36 -18.18
C GLY A 113 19.14 1.92 -16.87
N PRO A 114 20.47 1.95 -16.82
CA PRO A 114 21.23 1.66 -15.62
C PRO A 114 20.82 2.60 -14.48
N GLY A 115 20.79 2.10 -13.25
CA GLY A 115 20.44 2.87 -12.06
C GLY A 115 18.95 2.85 -11.65
N ILE A 116 18.07 2.26 -12.49
CA ILE A 116 16.64 2.17 -12.16
C ILE A 116 16.37 1.41 -10.86
N GLU A 117 17.15 0.37 -10.58
CA GLU A 117 17.02 -0.42 -9.34
C GLU A 117 17.32 0.42 -8.10
N GLY A 118 18.37 1.21 -8.15
CA GLY A 118 18.74 2.12 -7.05
C GLY A 118 17.69 3.22 -6.85
N PHE A 119 17.10 3.70 -7.92
CA PHE A 119 16.01 4.67 -7.87
C PHE A 119 14.76 4.05 -7.24
N ALA A 120 14.36 2.88 -7.69
CA ALA A 120 13.21 2.16 -7.13
C ALA A 120 13.43 1.85 -5.63
N ARG A 121 14.62 1.41 -5.26
CA ARG A 121 14.98 1.13 -3.87
C ARG A 121 14.83 2.36 -2.97
N ARG A 122 15.28 3.52 -3.42
CA ARG A 122 15.11 4.78 -2.66
C ARG A 122 13.65 5.19 -2.55
N GLY A 123 12.89 5.08 -3.62
CA GLY A 123 11.47 5.44 -3.65
C GLY A 123 10.57 4.53 -2.81
N LEU A 124 11.00 3.30 -2.59
CA LEU A 124 10.27 2.29 -1.81
C LEU A 124 10.81 2.10 -0.39
N ASN A 125 11.84 2.84 -0.02
CA ASN A 125 12.41 2.73 1.33
C ASN A 125 11.35 3.01 2.39
N LYS A 126 11.24 2.12 3.37
CA LYS A 126 10.26 2.18 4.47
C LYS A 126 8.78 2.11 4.02
N ARG A 127 8.50 1.71 2.78
CA ARG A 127 7.13 1.47 2.35
C ARG A 127 6.74 0.02 2.58
N PRO A 128 5.57 -0.25 3.17
CA PRO A 128 5.03 -1.60 3.24
C PRO A 128 4.61 -2.05 1.84
N VAL A 129 4.85 -3.31 1.53
CA VAL A 129 4.46 -3.93 0.27
C VAL A 129 3.88 -5.31 0.52
N VAL A 130 2.86 -5.66 -0.24
CA VAL A 130 2.24 -6.99 -0.24
C VAL A 130 2.35 -7.56 -1.65
N SER A 131 2.61 -8.84 -1.77
CA SER A 131 2.65 -9.51 -3.07
C SER A 131 1.33 -9.32 -3.82
N GLY A 132 1.41 -8.90 -5.08
CA GLY A 132 0.26 -8.58 -5.92
C GLY A 132 -0.15 -7.11 -5.92
N ASP A 133 0.37 -6.32 -4.99
CA ASP A 133 0.10 -4.88 -4.95
C ASP A 133 0.61 -4.15 -6.20
N ARG A 134 -0.12 -3.12 -6.56
CA ARG A 134 0.37 -2.05 -7.45
C ARG A 134 0.99 -0.96 -6.59
N ILE A 135 2.12 -0.46 -7.02
CA ILE A 135 2.83 0.62 -6.33
C ILE A 135 3.20 1.72 -7.30
N PHE A 136 3.20 2.94 -6.79
CA PHE A 136 3.71 4.10 -7.49
C PHE A 136 5.05 4.51 -6.88
N ILE A 137 6.05 4.74 -7.73
CA ILE A 137 7.36 5.21 -7.31
C ILE A 137 7.49 6.65 -7.81
N PRO A 138 7.46 7.65 -6.91
CA PRO A 138 7.57 9.05 -7.28
C PRO A 138 8.84 9.32 -8.08
N GLY A 139 8.73 10.14 -9.13
CA GLY A 139 9.85 10.50 -10.00
C GLY A 139 10.20 9.46 -11.07
N MET A 140 9.65 8.27 -11.03
CA MET A 140 9.92 7.25 -12.07
C MET A 140 9.32 7.61 -13.43
N THR A 141 8.33 8.47 -13.45
CA THR A 141 7.73 9.03 -14.66
C THR A 141 8.69 9.88 -15.51
N LEU A 142 9.77 10.38 -14.91
CA LEU A 142 10.80 11.13 -15.63
C LEU A 142 11.65 10.25 -16.55
N PHE A 143 11.61 8.93 -16.36
CA PHE A 143 12.42 7.97 -17.11
C PHE A 143 11.63 7.23 -18.21
N ALA A 144 10.32 7.32 -18.17
CA ALA A 144 9.47 6.75 -19.21
C ALA A 144 8.08 7.39 -19.19
N GLU A 145 7.65 7.98 -20.29
CA GLU A 145 6.29 8.56 -20.45
C GLU A 145 5.13 7.55 -20.19
N ALA A 146 5.44 6.29 -20.03
CA ALA A 146 4.47 5.20 -19.97
C ALA A 146 4.44 4.43 -18.62
N LEU A 147 5.29 4.74 -17.66
CA LEU A 147 5.41 3.92 -16.43
C LEU A 147 4.90 4.64 -15.21
N LEU A 148 3.62 4.48 -14.97
CA LEU A 148 2.99 5.02 -13.78
C LEU A 148 2.95 4.05 -12.59
N PHE A 149 3.10 2.73 -12.81
CA PHE A 149 2.89 1.75 -11.75
C PHE A 149 3.77 0.51 -11.91
N GLY A 150 4.37 0.08 -10.81
CA GLY A 150 4.94 -1.26 -10.68
C GLY A 150 3.94 -2.22 -10.00
N LYS A 151 3.98 -3.48 -10.35
CA LYS A 151 3.25 -4.55 -9.68
C LYS A 151 4.22 -5.44 -8.91
N VAL A 152 3.94 -5.67 -7.64
CA VAL A 152 4.72 -6.61 -6.82
C VAL A 152 4.36 -8.04 -7.24
N LYS A 153 5.34 -8.78 -7.72
CA LYS A 153 5.15 -10.19 -8.04
C LYS A 153 5.32 -11.03 -6.77
N PRO A 154 4.50 -12.07 -6.59
CA PRO A 154 4.75 -13.05 -5.54
C PRO A 154 6.12 -13.70 -5.76
N LEU A 155 6.84 -13.97 -4.68
CA LEU A 155 8.03 -14.78 -4.72
C LEU A 155 7.64 -16.18 -5.20
N GLN A 156 8.10 -16.59 -6.38
CA GLN A 156 8.04 -17.98 -6.76
C GLN A 156 9.02 -18.72 -5.83
N LYS A 157 8.52 -19.73 -5.10
CA LYS A 157 9.42 -20.70 -4.49
C LYS A 157 10.17 -21.33 -5.65
N GLU A 158 11.47 -21.10 -5.72
CA GLU A 158 12.32 -21.95 -6.53
C GLU A 158 12.13 -23.37 -6.01
N SER A 159 11.45 -24.20 -6.79
CA SER A 159 11.52 -25.64 -6.58
C SER A 159 12.97 -26.01 -6.81
N SER A 160 13.68 -26.32 -5.73
CA SER A 160 14.95 -26.99 -5.83
C SER A 160 14.71 -28.27 -6.61
N LEU A 161 15.16 -28.28 -7.84
CA LEU A 161 15.36 -29.50 -8.59
C LEU A 161 16.53 -30.24 -7.93
N GLU A 162 16.23 -31.32 -7.24
CA GLU A 162 17.19 -32.38 -7.05
C GLU A 162 17.58 -32.99 -8.38
#